data_379d583f666ca300e0f0a07faada538f
#
_entry.id   379d583f666ca300e0f0a07faada538f
#
_cell.length_a   1.000
_cell.length_b   1.000
_cell.length_c   1.000
_cell.angle_alpha   90.00
_cell.angle_beta   90.00
_cell.angle_gamma   90.00
#
_symmetry.space_group_name_H-M   'P 1'
#
loop_
_entity.id
_entity.type
_entity.pdbx_description
1 polymer ?
#
loop_
_entity_poly.entity_id
_entity_poly.type
_entity_poly.pdbx_seq_one_letter_code
_entity_poly.pdbx_strand_id
1 'polypeptide(L)'
;MVLCEGETIIAYGAVIFSGEPAYEDLTGGEWLTSGDYAVVHRLCVNEIFVGMGFAKRFMTAAEAMASEQVRSMRIDTHPDNKIMQGLISSLGYTYCGDVVIESRRLAYEKLLE
;
A
#
# COMPACT_ATOMS: atom_id res chain seq x y z
N MET A 1 6.55 -1.92 -10.24
CA MET A 1 7.64 -1.07 -9.69
C MET A 1 8.63 -1.95 -8.93
N VAL A 2 9.90 -1.68 -9.06
CA VAL A 2 10.97 -2.51 -8.48
C VAL A 2 12.01 -1.62 -7.80
N LEU A 3 12.47 -2.03 -6.62
CA LEU A 3 13.61 -1.43 -5.94
C LEU A 3 14.78 -2.41 -6.06
N CYS A 4 15.88 -1.96 -6.66
CA CYS A 4 17.04 -2.79 -6.93
C CYS A 4 18.33 -2.18 -6.40
N GLU A 5 19.30 -3.05 -6.09
CA GLU A 5 20.69 -2.67 -5.91
C GLU A 5 21.52 -3.51 -6.88
N GLY A 6 22.09 -2.86 -7.91
CA GLY A 6 22.71 -3.57 -9.01
C GLY A 6 21.69 -4.46 -9.73
N GLU A 7 21.98 -5.76 -9.85
CA GLU A 7 21.08 -6.75 -10.46
C GLU A 7 20.19 -7.42 -9.42
N THR A 8 20.34 -7.10 -8.13
CA THR A 8 19.57 -7.74 -7.05
C THR A 8 18.25 -6.99 -6.83
N ILE A 9 17.14 -7.70 -6.95
CA ILE A 9 15.83 -7.17 -6.61
C ILE A 9 15.68 -7.17 -5.09
N ILE A 10 15.49 -6.00 -4.50
CA ILE A 10 15.33 -5.81 -3.05
C ILE A 10 13.85 -5.87 -2.67
N ALA A 11 13.01 -5.17 -3.45
CA ALA A 11 11.57 -5.11 -3.22
C ALA A 11 10.84 -4.90 -4.53
N TYR A 12 9.60 -5.35 -4.60
CA TYR A 12 8.74 -5.09 -5.75
C TYR A 12 7.28 -5.01 -5.34
N GLY A 13 6.48 -4.39 -6.18
CA GLY A 13 5.04 -4.29 -6.02
C GLY A 13 4.42 -3.63 -7.24
N ALA A 14 3.11 -3.71 -7.36
CA ALA A 14 2.36 -3.07 -8.43
C ALA A 14 1.70 -1.79 -7.92
N VAL A 15 1.86 -0.71 -8.68
CA VAL A 15 1.15 0.55 -8.44
C VAL A 15 0.09 0.68 -9.53
N ILE A 16 -1.18 0.71 -9.13
CA ILE A 16 -2.32 0.65 -10.05
C ILE A 16 -3.17 1.92 -9.88
N PHE A 17 -3.56 2.52 -11.02
CA PHE A 17 -4.34 3.76 -11.04
C PHE A 17 -5.80 3.55 -11.46
N SER A 18 -6.14 2.33 -11.88
CA SER A 18 -7.49 2.01 -12.37
C SER A 18 -8.50 1.65 -11.27
N GLY A 19 -8.07 1.72 -10.01
CA GLY A 19 -8.91 1.36 -8.88
C GLY A 19 -8.89 -0.13 -8.57
N GLU A 20 -9.57 -0.49 -7.49
CA GLU A 20 -9.75 -1.88 -7.04
C GLU A 20 -11.23 -2.09 -6.73
N PRO A 21 -11.93 -2.97 -7.49
CA PRO A 21 -13.37 -3.16 -7.27
C PRO A 21 -13.76 -3.52 -5.84
N ALA A 22 -12.95 -4.32 -5.14
CA ALA A 22 -13.24 -4.71 -3.77
C ALA A 22 -13.26 -3.52 -2.80
N TYR A 23 -12.60 -2.41 -3.15
CA TYR A 23 -12.57 -1.23 -2.31
C TYR A 23 -13.90 -0.46 -2.27
N GLU A 24 -14.79 -0.72 -3.23
CA GLU A 24 -16.12 -0.12 -3.22
C GLU A 24 -17.02 -0.73 -2.16
N ASP A 25 -16.68 -1.92 -1.67
CA ASP A 25 -17.44 -2.65 -0.66
C ASP A 25 -16.82 -2.54 0.74
N LEU A 26 -16.18 -1.43 1.04
CA LEU A 26 -15.58 -1.17 2.34
C LEU A 26 -16.64 -1.23 3.44
N THR A 27 -16.36 -1.96 4.52
CA THR A 27 -17.23 -2.07 5.69
C THR A 27 -16.49 -1.67 6.96
N GLY A 28 -17.23 -1.26 7.97
CA GLY A 28 -16.67 -0.93 9.28
C GLY A 28 -15.99 0.43 9.35
N GLY A 29 -16.18 1.27 8.34
CA GLY A 29 -15.59 2.60 8.30
C GLY A 29 -15.83 3.28 6.98
N GLU A 30 -15.01 4.28 6.68
CA GLU A 30 -15.12 5.08 5.46
C GLU A 30 -13.74 5.41 4.91
N TRP A 31 -13.64 5.55 3.58
CA TRP A 31 -12.45 6.09 2.96
C TRP A 31 -12.28 7.58 3.29
N LEU A 32 -11.04 8.07 3.27
CA LEU A 32 -10.74 9.48 3.51
C LEU A 32 -11.20 10.37 2.36
N THR A 33 -11.22 9.83 1.14
CA THR A 33 -11.60 10.57 -0.07
C THR A 33 -12.53 9.75 -0.94
N SER A 34 -13.25 10.43 -1.84
CA SER A 34 -14.08 9.80 -2.86
C SER A 34 -13.50 9.97 -4.27
N GLY A 35 -12.34 10.62 -4.41
CA GLY A 35 -11.70 10.87 -5.70
C GLY A 35 -10.82 9.71 -6.17
N ASP A 36 -10.05 9.97 -7.20
CA ASP A 36 -9.13 9.00 -7.76
C ASP A 36 -8.00 8.68 -6.77
N TYR A 37 -7.54 7.45 -6.82
CA TYR A 37 -6.49 6.96 -5.93
C TYR A 37 -5.60 5.96 -6.65
N ALA A 38 -4.36 5.82 -6.16
CA ALA A 38 -3.49 4.73 -6.57
C ALA A 38 -3.56 3.61 -5.53
N VAL A 39 -3.28 2.38 -5.96
CA VAL A 39 -3.27 1.20 -5.11
C VAL A 39 -1.92 0.53 -5.22
N VAL A 40 -1.34 0.15 -4.07
CA VAL A 40 -0.16 -0.72 -4.05
C VAL A 40 -0.64 -2.14 -3.80
N HIS A 41 -0.36 -3.02 -4.76
CA HIS A 41 -0.66 -4.45 -4.65
C HIS A 41 0.62 -5.26 -4.55
N ARG A 42 0.56 -6.33 -3.76
CA ARG A 42 1.59 -7.37 -3.71
C ARG A 42 2.99 -6.84 -3.41
N LEU A 43 3.08 -5.92 -2.46
CA LEU A 43 4.39 -5.45 -2.00
C LEU A 43 5.15 -6.62 -1.38
N CYS A 44 6.31 -6.92 -1.93
CA CYS A 44 7.21 -7.96 -1.45
C CYS A 44 8.61 -7.40 -1.25
N VAL A 45 9.28 -7.84 -0.19
CA VAL A 45 10.67 -7.51 0.07
C VAL A 45 11.46 -8.80 0.07
N ASN A 46 12.62 -8.81 -0.62
CA ASN A 46 13.52 -9.94 -0.61
C ASN A 46 13.91 -10.26 0.84
N GLU A 47 13.82 -11.53 1.22
CA GLU A 47 14.05 -11.98 2.61
C GLU A 47 15.38 -11.52 3.20
N ILE A 48 16.41 -11.41 2.37
CA ILE A 48 17.75 -10.95 2.81
C ILE A 48 17.68 -9.51 3.34
N PHE A 49 16.73 -8.72 2.86
CA PHE A 49 16.62 -7.30 3.16
C PHE A 49 15.46 -6.94 4.10
N VAL A 50 14.75 -7.94 4.61
CA VAL A 50 13.66 -7.69 5.57
C VAL A 50 14.22 -7.05 6.84
N GLY A 51 13.54 -6.01 7.33
CA GLY A 51 13.98 -5.27 8.52
C GLY A 51 15.00 -4.17 8.25
N MET A 52 15.42 -3.97 7.01
CA MET A 52 16.41 -2.97 6.64
C MET A 52 15.81 -1.65 6.12
N GLY A 53 14.49 -1.48 6.23
CA GLY A 53 13.82 -0.25 5.81
C GLY A 53 13.53 -0.15 4.31
N PHE A 54 13.75 -1.20 3.54
CA PHE A 54 13.56 -1.14 2.08
C PHE A 54 12.07 -1.10 1.68
N ALA A 55 11.19 -1.74 2.45
CA ALA A 55 9.76 -1.65 2.20
C ALA A 55 9.29 -0.20 2.34
N LYS A 56 9.80 0.51 3.33
CA LYS A 56 9.50 1.93 3.55
C LYS A 56 10.02 2.79 2.40
N ARG A 57 11.24 2.51 1.92
CA ARG A 57 11.81 3.20 0.75
C ARG A 57 10.99 2.95 -0.51
N PHE A 58 10.54 1.71 -0.72
CA PHE A 58 9.67 1.37 -1.85
C PHE A 58 8.37 2.18 -1.78
N MET A 59 7.71 2.20 -0.62
CA MET A 59 6.45 2.93 -0.45
C MET A 59 6.63 4.43 -0.66
N THR A 60 7.72 5.00 -0.14
CA THR A 60 8.02 6.43 -0.33
C THR A 60 8.19 6.76 -1.82
N ALA A 61 8.90 5.92 -2.56
CA ALA A 61 9.08 6.10 -4.01
C ALA A 61 7.75 5.92 -4.77
N ALA A 62 6.94 4.94 -4.38
CA ALA A 62 5.62 4.71 -4.98
C ALA A 62 4.69 5.90 -4.75
N GLU A 63 4.70 6.47 -3.55
CA GLU A 63 3.89 7.65 -3.22
C GLU A 63 4.33 8.86 -4.03
N ALA A 64 5.63 9.08 -4.18
CA ALA A 64 6.15 10.18 -4.99
C ALA A 64 5.70 10.06 -6.45
N MET A 65 5.78 8.86 -7.00
CA MET A 65 5.32 8.59 -8.37
C MET A 65 3.81 8.79 -8.50
N ALA A 66 3.03 8.27 -7.57
CA ALA A 66 1.58 8.36 -7.59
C ALA A 66 1.09 9.80 -7.45
N SER A 67 1.77 10.62 -6.65
CA SER A 67 1.38 12.01 -6.37
C SER A 67 1.38 12.89 -7.62
N GLU A 68 2.03 12.47 -8.70
CA GLU A 68 2.00 13.16 -9.99
C GLU A 68 0.65 13.03 -10.69
N GLN A 69 -0.15 12.00 -10.34
CA GLN A 69 -1.40 11.69 -11.02
C GLN A 69 -2.63 11.76 -10.10
N VAL A 70 -2.48 11.37 -8.85
CA VAL A 70 -3.61 11.28 -7.89
C VAL A 70 -3.24 11.90 -6.56
N ARG A 71 -4.25 12.15 -5.72
CA ARG A 71 -4.08 12.77 -4.40
C ARG A 71 -4.20 11.78 -3.25
N SER A 72 -4.35 10.50 -3.53
CA SER A 72 -4.55 9.49 -2.51
C SER A 72 -3.90 8.17 -2.90
N MET A 73 -3.40 7.46 -1.89
CA MET A 73 -2.87 6.12 -2.01
C MET A 73 -3.63 5.19 -1.07
N ARG A 74 -4.09 4.05 -1.58
CA ARG A 74 -4.77 3.02 -0.79
C ARG A 74 -3.98 1.73 -0.81
N ILE A 75 -4.02 1.01 0.29
CA ILE A 75 -3.35 -0.28 0.45
C ILE A 75 -4.15 -1.15 1.41
N ASP A 76 -4.10 -2.45 1.22
CA ASP A 76 -4.70 -3.40 2.13
C ASP A 76 -3.69 -4.44 2.57
N THR A 77 -3.95 -5.08 3.72
CA THR A 77 -3.09 -6.13 4.24
C THR A 77 -3.90 -7.13 5.06
N HIS A 78 -3.40 -8.35 5.15
CA HIS A 78 -4.03 -9.40 5.93
C HIS A 78 -4.00 -9.05 7.43
N PRO A 79 -5.07 -9.35 8.19
CA PRO A 79 -5.13 -9.05 9.63
C PRO A 79 -4.01 -9.70 10.45
N ASP A 80 -3.44 -10.79 9.97
CA ASP A 80 -2.34 -11.48 10.66
C ASP A 80 -0.97 -10.90 10.34
N ASN A 81 -0.87 -10.03 9.34
CA ASN A 81 0.41 -9.44 8.93
C ASN A 81 0.72 -8.20 9.78
N LYS A 82 1.16 -8.43 11.01
CA LYS A 82 1.44 -7.35 11.97
C LYS A 82 2.61 -6.46 11.53
N ILE A 83 3.58 -7.04 10.85
CA ILE A 83 4.75 -6.29 10.35
C ILE A 83 4.29 -5.26 9.31
N MET A 84 3.46 -5.68 8.36
CA MET A 84 2.94 -4.78 7.33
C MET A 84 2.03 -3.72 7.92
N GLN A 85 1.18 -4.07 8.88
CA GLN A 85 0.32 -3.11 9.58
C GLN A 85 1.16 -2.02 10.25
N GLY A 86 2.25 -2.42 10.93
CA GLY A 86 3.16 -1.47 11.57
C GLY A 86 3.84 -0.56 10.56
N LEU A 87 4.29 -1.11 9.43
CA LEU A 87 4.89 -0.33 8.36
C LEU A 87 3.90 0.71 7.80
N ILE A 88 2.71 0.26 7.43
CA ILE A 88 1.66 1.13 6.86
C ILE A 88 1.32 2.27 7.82
N SER A 89 1.14 1.95 9.10
CA SER A 89 0.85 2.96 10.13
C SER A 89 2.01 3.93 10.30
N SER A 90 3.25 3.46 10.28
CA SER A 90 4.44 4.31 10.42
C SER A 90 4.61 5.29 9.26
N LEU A 91 4.03 4.98 8.10
CA LEU A 91 4.07 5.83 6.91
C LEU A 91 2.95 6.87 6.87
N GLY A 92 2.09 6.89 7.88
CA GLY A 92 1.03 7.88 7.99
C GLY A 92 -0.30 7.48 7.36
N TYR A 93 -0.49 6.20 7.06
CA TYR A 93 -1.76 5.70 6.56
C TYR A 93 -2.79 5.60 7.69
N THR A 94 -4.04 5.86 7.35
CA THR A 94 -5.17 5.74 8.27
C THR A 94 -5.94 4.46 7.96
N TYR A 95 -6.22 3.67 8.99
CA TYR A 95 -7.10 2.51 8.85
C TYR A 95 -8.52 3.01 8.57
N CYS A 96 -9.11 2.55 7.47
CA CYS A 96 -10.42 3.02 7.00
C CYS A 96 -11.53 2.01 7.18
N GLY A 97 -11.22 0.74 7.29
CA GLY A 97 -12.21 -0.32 7.39
C GLY A 97 -11.71 -1.62 6.78
N ASP A 98 -12.63 -2.52 6.52
CA ASP A 98 -12.31 -3.86 5.99
C ASP A 98 -12.84 -4.03 4.57
N VAL A 99 -12.09 -4.76 3.78
CA VAL A 99 -12.49 -5.22 2.44
C VAL A 99 -12.31 -6.73 2.37
N VAL A 100 -12.89 -7.36 1.35
CA VAL A 100 -12.72 -8.80 1.10
C VAL A 100 -12.04 -8.99 -0.23
N ILE A 101 -10.82 -9.54 -0.20
CA ILE A 101 -10.06 -9.97 -1.37
C ILE A 101 -9.56 -11.36 -1.01
N GLU A 102 -10.25 -12.40 -1.48
CA GLU A 102 -10.08 -13.80 -1.07
C GLU A 102 -10.49 -14.04 0.40
N SER A 103 -10.08 -13.16 1.31
CA SER A 103 -10.45 -13.16 2.72
C SER A 103 -10.52 -11.72 3.21
N ARG A 104 -10.89 -11.53 4.49
CA ARG A 104 -10.92 -10.19 5.11
C ARG A 104 -9.53 -9.57 5.08
N ARG A 105 -9.48 -8.30 4.69
CA ARG A 105 -8.26 -7.50 4.67
C ARG A 105 -8.51 -6.16 5.33
N LEU A 106 -7.50 -5.64 6.00
CA LEU A 106 -7.55 -4.30 6.59
C LEU A 106 -7.17 -3.28 5.50
N ALA A 107 -7.99 -2.27 5.34
CA ALA A 107 -7.83 -1.27 4.28
C ALA A 107 -7.41 0.08 4.86
N TYR A 108 -6.46 0.71 4.20
CA TYR A 108 -5.83 1.95 4.66
C TYR A 108 -5.77 2.96 3.52
N GLU A 109 -5.74 4.23 3.88
CA GLU A 109 -5.58 5.32 2.91
C GLU A 109 -4.67 6.41 3.46
N LYS A 110 -3.91 7.04 2.57
CA LYS A 110 -3.07 8.19 2.87
C LYS A 110 -3.29 9.27 1.81
N LEU A 111 -3.48 10.50 2.26
CA LEU A 111 -3.53 11.63 1.34
C LEU A 111 -2.12 11.98 0.89
N LEU A 112 -1.95 12.17 -0.42
CA LEU A 112 -0.68 12.55 -1.03
C LEU A 112 -0.64 14.05 -1.27
N GLU A 113 0.49 14.61 -0.99
CA GLU A 113 0.70 16.05 -1.19
C GLU A 113 1.36 16.36 -2.53
#